data_3ca75980536dd351a5e1fb7cfd887b24
#
_entry.id   3ca75980536dd351a5e1fb7cfd887b24
#
_cell.length_a   1.000
_cell.length_b   1.000
_cell.length_c   1.000
_cell.angle_alpha   90.00
_cell.angle_beta   90.00
_cell.angle_gamma   90.00
#
_symmetry.space_group_name_H-M   'P 1'
#
loop_
_entity.id
_entity.type
_entity.pdbx_description
1 polymer ?
#
loop_
_entity_poly.entity_id
_entity_poly.type
_entity_poly.pdbx_seq_one_letter_code
_entity_poly.pdbx_strand_id
1 'polypeptide(L)'
;MTSPLAKTGALAKGALVQYLPTLPVKTVVTVFQYNPETMVHTWTQPEPKGKPGVESSNPQAVPGLPGETFQFTIFLDSDDDFVSKIPALQKSAKKSGVGTRLAALEMLLYPYPPPRELGGPSGGSGPGSQQGTLLGTASAAGGGSGSAPAAGPTWELPNSTVPIALFVWNYYRVVPVRVTTLTITETIYGTNLNPTHAQAQLSLRVITLTELKAANHAPGTPGALALAAYKRTFITRQQWAANNTASPPISITGMLPH
;
A
#
# COMPACT_ATOMS: atom_id res chain seq x y z
N MET A 1 -22.40 19.06 8.78
CA MET A 1 -21.61 18.24 9.72
C MET A 1 -20.20 18.80 9.74
N THR A 2 -19.86 19.54 10.79
CA THR A 2 -18.54 20.15 10.96
C THR A 2 -17.51 19.06 11.28
N SER A 3 -16.43 19.03 10.51
CA SER A 3 -15.30 18.10 10.72
C SER A 3 -14.74 18.25 12.13
N PRO A 4 -14.52 17.15 12.87
CA PRO A 4 -13.96 17.22 14.23
C PRO A 4 -12.53 17.78 14.29
N LEU A 5 -11.83 17.89 13.17
CA LEU A 5 -10.46 18.42 13.05
C LEU A 5 -10.39 19.95 12.99
N ALA A 6 -11.52 20.65 12.81
CA ALA A 6 -11.54 22.11 12.71
C ALA A 6 -11.37 22.86 14.06
N LYS A 7 -11.37 22.15 15.18
CA LYS A 7 -11.36 22.78 16.53
C LYS A 7 -9.97 23.08 17.11
N THR A 8 -8.87 22.62 16.51
CA THR A 8 -7.53 22.76 17.15
C THR A 8 -6.53 23.62 16.41
N GLY A 9 -6.87 24.21 15.26
CA GLY A 9 -5.91 25.00 14.47
C GLY A 9 -4.69 24.21 13.95
N ALA A 10 -4.62 22.90 14.20
CA ALA A 10 -3.55 22.06 13.71
C ALA A 10 -3.77 21.74 12.23
N LEU A 11 -2.73 21.90 11.43
CA LEU A 11 -2.75 21.49 10.01
C LEU A 11 -3.03 20.00 9.91
N ALA A 12 -3.99 19.63 9.06
CA ALA A 12 -4.23 18.22 8.74
C ALA A 12 -2.99 17.64 8.06
N LYS A 13 -2.56 16.45 8.52
CA LYS A 13 -1.42 15.73 7.95
C LYS A 13 -1.89 14.52 7.17
N GLY A 14 -1.24 14.26 6.05
CA GLY A 14 -1.41 13.02 5.31
C GLY A 14 -0.84 11.83 6.08
N ALA A 15 -1.35 10.64 5.81
CA ALA A 15 -0.88 9.42 6.47
C ALA A 15 -1.05 8.18 5.59
N LEU A 16 -0.25 7.17 5.87
CA LEU A 16 -0.44 5.80 5.40
C LEU A 16 -0.84 4.93 6.59
N VAL A 17 -1.98 4.27 6.47
CA VAL A 17 -2.55 3.39 7.51
C VAL A 17 -2.49 1.97 7.00
N GLN A 18 -1.59 1.15 7.53
CA GLN A 18 -1.45 -0.25 7.19
C GLN A 18 -2.29 -1.11 8.13
N TYR A 19 -3.06 -2.01 7.56
CA TYR A 19 -3.82 -3.01 8.31
C TYR A 19 -3.08 -4.34 8.31
N LEU A 20 -2.60 -4.75 9.48
CA LEU A 20 -2.00 -6.07 9.63
C LEU A 20 -3.09 -7.14 9.68
N PRO A 21 -2.92 -8.28 8.98
CA PRO A 21 -3.90 -9.38 8.96
C PRO A 21 -3.84 -10.20 10.26
N THR A 22 -4.07 -9.56 11.40
CA THR A 22 -4.13 -10.17 12.73
C THR A 22 -5.55 -10.11 13.29
N LEU A 23 -5.92 -10.99 14.21
CA LEU A 23 -7.17 -10.92 14.95
C LEU A 23 -6.85 -10.64 16.43
N PRO A 24 -7.28 -9.49 16.99
CA PRO A 24 -7.97 -8.38 16.33
C PRO A 24 -7.05 -7.66 15.30
N VAL A 25 -7.65 -7.00 14.32
CA VAL A 25 -6.92 -6.23 13.30
C VAL A 25 -6.10 -5.13 13.95
N LYS A 26 -4.79 -5.18 13.77
CA LYS A 26 -3.87 -4.13 14.23
C LYS A 26 -3.60 -3.14 13.10
N THR A 27 -3.51 -1.87 13.44
CA THR A 27 -3.17 -0.80 12.51
C THR A 27 -1.81 -0.22 12.81
N VAL A 28 -1.02 -0.01 11.78
CA VAL A 28 0.22 0.78 11.84
C VAL A 28 -0.03 2.07 11.08
N VAL A 29 0.13 3.20 11.75
CA VAL A 29 -0.13 4.52 11.17
C VAL A 29 1.19 5.26 11.00
N THR A 30 1.53 5.56 9.76
CA THR A 30 2.69 6.38 9.40
C THR A 30 2.17 7.77 8.98
N VAL A 31 2.20 8.71 9.90
CA VAL A 31 1.80 10.11 9.65
C VAL A 31 2.97 10.85 9.01
N PHE A 32 2.69 11.63 7.98
CA PHE A 32 3.71 12.47 7.35
C PHE A 32 4.15 13.57 8.30
N GLN A 33 5.46 13.73 8.46
CA GLN A 33 6.01 14.80 9.29
C GLN A 33 5.71 16.16 8.67
N TYR A 34 5.96 16.27 7.37
CA TYR A 34 5.53 17.38 6.51
C TYR A 34 4.67 16.82 5.38
N ASN A 35 3.62 17.54 5.04
CA ASN A 35 2.86 17.20 3.85
C ASN A 35 3.71 17.48 2.60
N PRO A 36 3.68 16.62 1.59
CA PRO A 36 4.37 16.89 0.33
C PRO A 36 3.84 18.19 -0.31
N GLU A 37 4.75 19.00 -0.82
CA GLU A 37 4.43 20.25 -1.51
C GLU A 37 3.72 19.97 -2.85
N THR A 38 4.13 18.91 -3.51
CA THR A 38 3.58 18.48 -4.79
C THR A 38 3.19 17.01 -4.74
N MET A 39 2.10 16.67 -5.40
CA MET A 39 1.65 15.30 -5.58
C MET A 39 1.17 15.11 -7.01
N VAL A 40 1.83 14.23 -7.74
CA VAL A 40 1.42 13.82 -9.09
C VAL A 40 0.36 12.73 -8.95
N HIS A 41 -0.76 12.94 -9.60
CA HIS A 41 -1.90 12.02 -9.59
C HIS A 41 -2.22 11.63 -11.03
N THR A 42 -1.97 10.38 -11.38
CA THR A 42 -2.09 9.88 -12.74
C THR A 42 -3.22 8.86 -12.84
N TRP A 43 -4.01 8.98 -13.88
CA TRP A 43 -5.06 8.05 -14.27
C TRP A 43 -4.72 7.40 -15.59
N THR A 44 -4.83 6.07 -15.64
CA THR A 44 -4.56 5.30 -16.85
C THR A 44 -5.78 4.47 -17.18
N GLN A 45 -6.34 4.68 -18.36
CA GLN A 45 -7.44 3.89 -18.88
C GLN A 45 -6.90 2.51 -19.30
N PRO A 46 -7.53 1.39 -18.87
CA PRO A 46 -7.11 0.08 -19.31
C PRO A 46 -7.48 -0.09 -20.80
N GLU A 47 -6.48 -0.45 -21.59
CA GLU A 47 -6.69 -0.79 -22.98
C GLU A 47 -7.30 -2.19 -23.14
N PRO A 48 -8.24 -2.40 -24.07
CA PRO A 48 -8.75 -3.72 -24.39
C PRO A 48 -7.60 -4.57 -24.91
N LYS A 49 -7.28 -5.66 -24.21
CA LYS A 49 -6.37 -6.68 -24.70
C LYS A 49 -7.08 -7.44 -25.83
N GLY A 50 -6.98 -6.93 -27.06
CA GLY A 50 -7.50 -7.62 -28.24
C GLY A 50 -6.83 -9.00 -28.38
N LYS A 51 -7.63 -10.04 -28.61
CA LYS A 51 -7.06 -11.27 -29.15
C LYS A 51 -6.54 -10.95 -30.55
N PRO A 52 -5.34 -11.42 -30.93
CA PRO A 52 -4.84 -11.22 -32.29
C PRO A 52 -5.91 -11.68 -33.31
N GLY A 53 -6.35 -10.78 -34.19
CA GLY A 53 -7.33 -11.10 -35.23
C GLY A 53 -8.81 -10.83 -34.90
N VAL A 54 -9.15 -10.32 -33.72
CA VAL A 54 -10.50 -9.87 -33.40
C VAL A 54 -10.48 -8.36 -33.19
N GLU A 55 -10.94 -7.61 -34.18
CA GLU A 55 -11.17 -6.17 -34.01
C GLU A 55 -12.28 -5.98 -32.98
N SER A 56 -12.03 -5.14 -31.97
CA SER A 56 -13.06 -4.72 -31.04
C SER A 56 -14.10 -3.90 -31.84
N SER A 57 -15.30 -4.42 -31.97
CA SER A 57 -16.38 -3.76 -32.69
C SER A 57 -16.88 -2.47 -32.02
N ASN A 58 -16.43 -2.21 -30.78
CA ASN A 58 -16.77 -1.01 -30.06
C ASN A 58 -15.50 -0.27 -29.57
N PRO A 59 -15.13 0.86 -30.19
CA PRO A 59 -13.94 1.62 -29.81
C PRO A 59 -14.05 2.25 -28.41
N GLN A 60 -15.22 2.31 -27.82
CA GLN A 60 -15.46 2.84 -26.47
C GLN A 60 -15.49 1.75 -25.39
N ALA A 61 -15.38 0.47 -25.76
CA ALA A 61 -15.36 -0.62 -24.80
C ALA A 61 -14.05 -0.63 -24.00
N VAL A 62 -14.17 -0.56 -22.68
CA VAL A 62 -13.03 -0.65 -21.76
C VAL A 62 -13.15 -1.89 -20.87
N PRO A 63 -12.07 -2.65 -20.65
CA PRO A 63 -12.12 -3.92 -19.92
C PRO A 63 -12.23 -3.77 -18.41
N GLY A 64 -12.23 -2.55 -17.86
CA GLY A 64 -12.27 -2.36 -16.40
C GLY A 64 -12.23 -0.90 -15.96
N LEU A 65 -12.01 -0.71 -14.66
CA LEU A 65 -11.85 0.61 -14.07
C LEU A 65 -10.45 1.18 -14.36
N PRO A 66 -10.32 2.52 -14.49
CA PRO A 66 -9.03 3.16 -14.69
C PRO A 66 -8.09 2.89 -13.51
N GLY A 67 -6.83 2.65 -13.83
CA GLY A 67 -5.75 2.61 -12.85
C GLY A 67 -5.46 4.00 -12.32
N GLU A 68 -5.21 4.11 -11.02
CA GLU A 68 -4.91 5.38 -10.34
C GLU A 68 -3.58 5.23 -9.59
N THR A 69 -2.67 6.19 -9.78
CA THR A 69 -1.39 6.23 -9.11
C THR A 69 -1.11 7.59 -8.51
N PHE A 70 -0.44 7.60 -7.35
CA PHE A 70 0.06 8.81 -6.70
C PHE A 70 1.58 8.75 -6.61
N GLN A 71 2.24 9.87 -6.89
CA GLN A 71 3.67 10.03 -6.68
C GLN A 71 3.94 11.33 -5.94
N PHE A 72 4.72 11.27 -4.88
CA PHE A 72 5.10 12.41 -4.07
C PHE A 72 6.36 12.15 -3.28
N THR A 73 6.98 13.21 -2.79
CA THR A 73 8.15 13.14 -1.92
C THR A 73 7.80 13.69 -0.55
N ILE A 74 8.12 12.95 0.49
CA ILE A 74 8.00 13.40 1.89
C ILE A 74 9.38 13.68 2.45
N PHE A 75 9.46 14.71 3.29
CA PHE A 75 10.67 15.10 4.00
C PHE A 75 10.59 14.61 5.44
N LEU A 76 11.70 14.12 5.95
CA LEU A 76 11.86 13.63 7.32
C LEU A 76 13.03 14.35 7.95
N ASP A 77 12.78 14.88 9.16
CA ASP A 77 13.74 15.64 9.91
C ASP A 77 13.68 15.21 11.40
N SER A 78 14.83 14.85 11.97
CA SER A 78 14.90 14.47 13.37
C SER A 78 14.93 15.67 14.32
N ASP A 79 15.29 16.86 13.85
CA ASP A 79 15.44 18.04 14.71
C ASP A 79 14.09 18.47 15.29
N ASP A 80 13.02 18.36 14.52
CA ASP A 80 11.65 18.57 15.01
C ASP A 80 11.28 17.56 16.11
N ASP A 81 11.73 16.32 16.00
CA ASP A 81 11.45 15.30 17.00
C ASP A 81 12.25 15.51 18.29
N PHE A 82 13.46 16.12 18.22
CA PHE A 82 14.23 16.52 19.40
C PHE A 82 13.52 17.60 20.23
N VAL A 83 12.84 18.52 19.56
CA VAL A 83 12.09 19.62 20.20
C VAL A 83 10.65 19.23 20.56
N SER A 84 10.20 18.07 20.11
CA SER A 84 8.84 17.58 20.35
C SER A 84 8.51 17.48 21.83
N LYS A 85 7.28 17.83 22.22
CA LYS A 85 6.76 17.62 23.59
C LYS A 85 6.45 16.15 23.91
N ILE A 86 6.61 15.25 22.95
CA ILE A 86 6.33 13.80 23.09
C ILE A 86 7.62 13.07 23.44
N PRO A 87 7.81 12.55 24.67
CA PRO A 87 9.05 11.93 25.10
C PRO A 87 9.48 10.72 24.25
N ALA A 88 8.49 9.98 23.71
CA ALA A 88 8.77 8.83 22.84
C ALA A 88 9.47 9.23 21.53
N LEU A 89 9.05 10.37 20.94
CA LEU A 89 9.68 10.90 19.72
C LEU A 89 11.09 11.39 20.01
N GLN A 90 11.31 12.14 21.10
CA GLN A 90 12.64 12.56 21.50
C GLN A 90 13.59 11.37 21.69
N LYS A 91 13.11 10.32 22.39
CA LYS A 91 13.91 9.11 22.62
C LYS A 91 14.27 8.41 21.32
N SER A 92 13.31 8.33 20.38
CA SER A 92 13.52 7.75 19.06
C SER A 92 14.53 8.54 18.25
N ALA A 93 14.38 9.87 18.17
CA ALA A 93 15.29 10.75 17.46
C ALA A 93 16.73 10.64 18.00
N LYS A 94 16.92 10.63 19.32
CA LYS A 94 18.24 10.44 19.96
C LYS A 94 18.89 9.09 19.63
N LYS A 95 18.09 8.03 19.47
CA LYS A 95 18.58 6.67 19.24
C LYS A 95 18.88 6.40 17.77
N SER A 96 18.07 6.87 16.86
CA SER A 96 18.07 6.45 15.45
C SER A 96 17.86 7.58 14.44
N GLY A 97 17.85 8.84 14.86
CA GLY A 97 17.51 9.94 13.96
C GLY A 97 16.13 9.72 13.33
N VAL A 98 16.04 9.81 11.99
CA VAL A 98 14.82 9.52 11.23
C VAL A 98 14.65 8.03 10.90
N GLY A 99 15.59 7.15 11.29
CA GLY A 99 15.62 5.74 10.93
C GLY A 99 14.36 4.96 11.30
N THR A 100 13.73 5.26 12.44
CA THR A 100 12.44 4.62 12.80
C THR A 100 11.31 4.97 11.85
N ARG A 101 11.28 6.19 11.31
CA ARG A 101 10.28 6.62 10.31
C ARG A 101 10.55 6.00 8.96
N LEU A 102 11.84 5.90 8.57
CA LEU A 102 12.26 5.21 7.36
C LEU A 102 11.87 3.73 7.42
N ALA A 103 12.19 3.05 8.50
CA ALA A 103 11.82 1.65 8.69
C ALA A 103 10.30 1.43 8.62
N ALA A 104 9.49 2.36 9.14
CA ALA A 104 8.03 2.27 9.01
C ALA A 104 7.55 2.38 7.55
N LEU A 105 8.22 3.18 6.72
CA LEU A 105 7.94 3.27 5.28
C LEU A 105 8.41 2.03 4.53
N GLU A 106 9.59 1.53 4.84
CA GLU A 106 10.15 0.30 4.24
C GLU A 106 9.26 -0.90 4.51
N MET A 107 8.75 -1.04 5.74
CA MET A 107 7.86 -2.15 6.12
C MET A 107 6.53 -2.17 5.36
N LEU A 108 6.14 -1.08 4.69
CA LEU A 108 4.98 -1.08 3.78
C LEU A 108 5.18 -1.94 2.51
N LEU A 109 6.43 -2.24 2.16
CA LEU A 109 6.79 -3.06 1.00
C LEU A 109 6.91 -4.55 1.35
N TYR A 110 7.12 -4.87 2.64
CA TYR A 110 7.33 -6.25 3.05
C TYR A 110 6.02 -7.01 3.21
N PRO A 111 6.00 -8.30 2.83
CA PRO A 111 4.85 -9.15 3.06
C PRO A 111 4.65 -9.44 4.56
N TYR A 112 3.43 -9.76 4.94
CA TYR A 112 3.08 -10.17 6.29
C TYR A 112 2.40 -11.56 6.29
N PRO A 113 2.77 -12.49 7.17
CA PRO A 113 3.91 -12.41 8.09
C PRO A 113 5.24 -12.33 7.34
N PRO A 114 6.28 -11.70 7.91
CA PRO A 114 7.58 -11.66 7.26
C PRO A 114 8.10 -13.10 7.05
N PRO A 115 8.89 -13.35 6.00
CA PRO A 115 9.49 -14.65 5.76
C PRO A 115 10.22 -15.16 7.00
N ARG A 116 10.11 -16.46 7.29
CA ARG A 116 10.71 -17.07 8.50
C ARG A 116 12.22 -16.84 8.60
N GLU A 117 12.88 -16.75 7.48
CA GLU A 117 14.33 -16.47 7.36
C GLU A 117 14.70 -15.08 7.89
N LEU A 118 13.77 -14.13 7.96
CA LEU A 118 13.97 -12.78 8.50
C LEU A 118 13.53 -12.64 9.96
N GLY A 119 13.40 -13.74 10.72
CA GLY A 119 13.04 -13.70 12.14
C GLY A 119 11.56 -13.37 12.39
N GLY A 120 10.69 -13.69 11.45
CA GLY A 120 9.24 -13.64 11.66
C GLY A 120 8.81 -14.52 12.83
N PRO A 121 7.71 -14.18 13.56
CA PRO A 121 7.22 -14.98 14.67
C PRO A 121 6.99 -16.42 14.21
N SER A 122 7.58 -17.38 14.88
CA SER A 122 7.33 -18.81 14.68
C SER A 122 5.84 -19.04 14.98
N GLY A 123 5.03 -19.08 13.94
CA GLY A 123 3.61 -19.38 14.07
C GLY A 123 3.45 -20.72 14.76
N GLY A 124 2.68 -20.71 15.84
CA GLY A 124 2.40 -21.92 16.61
C GLY A 124 1.98 -23.08 15.74
N SER A 125 2.52 -24.23 16.02
CA SER A 125 2.23 -25.52 15.43
C SER A 125 0.71 -25.79 15.37
N GLY A 126 0.12 -25.58 14.19
CA GLY A 126 -1.16 -26.24 13.88
C GLY A 126 -0.89 -27.72 13.65
N PRO A 127 -1.82 -28.62 13.99
CA PRO A 127 -1.64 -30.06 13.78
C PRO A 127 -1.62 -30.33 12.24
N GLY A 128 -0.44 -30.60 11.68
CA GLY A 128 -0.28 -30.95 10.28
C GLY A 128 1.01 -30.50 9.57
N SER A 129 1.88 -29.70 10.19
CA SER A 129 3.16 -29.37 9.56
C SER A 129 4.20 -30.46 9.83
N GLN A 130 4.39 -31.34 8.85
CA GLN A 130 5.54 -32.24 8.84
C GLN A 130 6.83 -31.41 8.78
N GLN A 131 7.58 -31.52 9.86
CA GLN A 131 8.92 -31.00 10.00
C GLN A 131 9.85 -31.76 9.05
N GLY A 132 10.17 -31.15 7.91
CA GLY A 132 11.24 -31.65 7.03
C GLY A 132 12.58 -31.46 7.73
N THR A 133 13.09 -32.49 8.38
CA THR A 133 14.43 -32.57 8.95
C THR A 133 15.45 -32.54 7.82
N LEU A 134 16.21 -31.46 7.73
CA LEU A 134 17.43 -31.38 6.92
C LEU A 134 18.55 -32.11 7.64
N LEU A 135 18.62 -33.41 7.50
CA LEU A 135 19.86 -34.18 7.68
C LEU A 135 19.79 -35.40 6.77
N GLY A 136 20.31 -35.23 5.55
CA GLY A 136 20.55 -36.32 4.64
C GLY A 136 21.76 -37.13 5.09
N THR A 137 21.56 -38.28 5.74
CA THR A 137 22.53 -39.36 5.77
C THR A 137 22.28 -40.22 4.56
N ALA A 138 23.23 -40.26 3.65
CA ALA A 138 23.29 -41.19 2.57
C ALA A 138 23.38 -42.62 3.13
N SER A 139 22.38 -43.44 2.79
CA SER A 139 22.53 -44.91 2.87
C SER A 139 22.15 -45.50 1.55
N ALA A 140 23.15 -46.05 0.88
CA ALA A 140 22.99 -46.86 -0.31
C ALA A 140 22.48 -48.25 0.07
N ALA A 141 21.41 -48.73 -0.57
CA ALA A 141 21.23 -50.11 -0.94
C ALA A 141 19.99 -50.32 -1.84
N GLY A 142 20.20 -50.73 -3.09
CA GLY A 142 19.57 -51.89 -3.65
C GLY A 142 18.18 -51.76 -4.29
N GLY A 143 18.15 -51.76 -5.66
CA GLY A 143 17.26 -52.65 -6.39
C GLY A 143 15.90 -52.14 -6.83
N GLY A 144 15.76 -51.87 -8.14
CA GLY A 144 14.59 -52.35 -8.86
C GLY A 144 13.52 -51.33 -9.28
N SER A 145 13.36 -51.30 -10.62
CA SER A 145 12.11 -50.97 -11.31
C SER A 145 11.81 -49.51 -11.62
N GLY A 146 11.83 -49.21 -12.91
CA GLY A 146 11.59 -47.88 -13.48
C GLY A 146 10.26 -47.28 -13.12
N SER A 147 10.38 -46.12 -12.53
CA SER A 147 9.33 -45.10 -12.47
C SER A 147 9.95 -43.78 -12.85
N ALA A 148 9.20 -43.01 -13.66
CA ALA A 148 9.56 -41.68 -14.12
C ALA A 148 10.16 -40.81 -13.01
N PRO A 149 11.09 -39.90 -13.32
CA PRO A 149 11.67 -39.05 -12.30
C PRO A 149 10.55 -38.25 -11.61
N ALA A 150 10.36 -38.49 -10.31
CA ALA A 150 9.48 -37.71 -9.50
C ALA A 150 9.90 -36.23 -9.67
N ALA A 151 8.95 -35.39 -10.08
CA ALA A 151 9.15 -33.96 -10.10
C ALA A 151 9.71 -33.54 -8.73
N GLY A 152 10.92 -32.95 -8.76
CA GLY A 152 11.54 -32.45 -7.54
C GLY A 152 10.59 -31.55 -6.77
N PRO A 153 10.80 -31.37 -5.47
CA PRO A 153 9.92 -30.58 -4.64
C PRO A 153 9.77 -29.20 -5.27
N THR A 154 8.59 -28.93 -5.82
CA THR A 154 8.19 -27.59 -6.24
C THR A 154 8.15 -26.74 -5.00
N TRP A 155 9.12 -25.84 -4.87
CA TRP A 155 9.12 -24.81 -3.84
C TRP A 155 7.99 -23.83 -4.19
N GLU A 156 6.78 -24.14 -3.76
CA GLU A 156 5.73 -23.15 -3.73
C GLU A 156 6.10 -22.13 -2.68
N LEU A 157 6.53 -20.95 -3.14
CA LEU A 157 6.64 -19.79 -2.26
C LEU A 157 5.28 -19.60 -1.60
N PRO A 158 5.22 -19.62 -0.25
CA PRO A 158 3.95 -19.34 0.42
C PRO A 158 3.43 -18.01 -0.11
N ASN A 159 2.14 -17.95 -0.46
CA ASN A 159 1.46 -16.75 -0.97
C ASN A 159 1.46 -15.64 0.11
N SER A 160 2.65 -15.09 0.39
CA SER A 160 2.80 -13.97 1.30
C SER A 160 2.26 -12.72 0.60
N THR A 161 1.29 -12.09 1.22
CA THR A 161 0.63 -10.90 0.69
C THR A 161 1.12 -9.66 1.42
N VAL A 162 1.36 -8.58 0.66
CA VAL A 162 1.62 -7.27 1.26
C VAL A 162 0.32 -6.78 1.89
N PRO A 163 0.34 -6.33 3.16
CA PRO A 163 -0.85 -5.82 3.83
C PRO A 163 -1.45 -4.62 3.09
N ILE A 164 -2.78 -4.52 3.12
CA ILE A 164 -3.48 -3.39 2.52
C ILE A 164 -3.16 -2.13 3.33
N ALA A 165 -2.74 -1.08 2.65
CA ALA A 165 -2.56 0.25 3.22
C ALA A 165 -3.65 1.20 2.72
N LEU A 166 -4.11 2.12 3.56
CA LEU A 166 -4.93 3.24 3.16
C LEU A 166 -4.06 4.50 3.07
N PHE A 167 -4.13 5.18 1.95
CA PHE A 167 -3.61 6.52 1.80
C PHE A 167 -4.69 7.51 2.24
N VAL A 168 -4.43 8.22 3.33
CA VAL A 168 -5.32 9.20 3.93
C VAL A 168 -4.74 10.58 3.66
N TRP A 169 -5.35 11.34 2.75
CA TRP A 169 -4.93 12.70 2.44
C TRP A 169 -5.79 13.75 3.13
N ASN A 170 -7.10 13.53 3.06
CA ASN A 170 -8.10 14.33 3.76
C ASN A 170 -9.34 13.48 4.03
N TYR A 171 -10.37 14.09 4.62
CA TYR A 171 -11.63 13.40 4.93
C TYR A 171 -12.32 12.78 3.70
N TYR A 172 -12.11 13.37 2.52
CA TYR A 172 -12.76 12.95 1.27
C TYR A 172 -11.89 12.05 0.39
N ARG A 173 -10.59 12.00 0.65
CA ARG A 173 -9.64 11.17 -0.11
C ARG A 173 -8.97 10.17 0.81
N VAL A 174 -9.62 9.02 0.95
CA VAL A 174 -9.13 7.85 1.66
C VAL A 174 -9.22 6.68 0.71
N VAL A 175 -8.08 6.24 0.18
CA VAL A 175 -8.04 5.22 -0.87
C VAL A 175 -7.12 4.05 -0.48
N PRO A 176 -7.52 2.80 -0.78
CA PRO A 176 -6.65 1.66 -0.57
C PRO A 176 -5.53 1.67 -1.61
N VAL A 177 -4.31 1.54 -1.12
CA VAL A 177 -3.11 1.62 -1.95
C VAL A 177 -2.14 0.48 -1.67
N ARG A 178 -1.30 0.21 -2.65
CA ARG A 178 -0.08 -0.56 -2.52
C ARG A 178 1.10 0.34 -2.86
N VAL A 179 2.11 0.36 -2.02
CA VAL A 179 3.38 1.01 -2.34
C VAL A 179 4.05 0.18 -3.44
N THR A 180 4.36 0.79 -4.56
CA THR A 180 5.02 0.14 -5.69
C THR A 180 6.49 0.46 -5.73
N THR A 181 6.86 1.68 -5.35
CA THR A 181 8.24 2.13 -5.31
C THR A 181 8.46 3.05 -4.12
N LEU A 182 9.56 2.85 -3.44
CA LEU A 182 10.05 3.71 -2.38
C LEU A 182 11.53 3.98 -2.66
N THR A 183 11.89 5.25 -2.87
CA THR A 183 13.26 5.68 -3.01
C THR A 183 13.61 6.59 -1.85
N ILE A 184 14.62 6.23 -1.07
CA ILE A 184 15.07 6.98 0.08
C ILE A 184 16.41 7.65 -0.26
N THR A 185 16.51 8.94 -0.01
CA THR A 185 17.76 9.71 -0.08
C THR A 185 18.03 10.24 1.31
N GLU A 186 19.00 9.64 1.97
CA GLU A 186 19.51 10.10 3.26
C GLU A 186 20.55 11.20 3.04
N THR A 187 20.46 12.23 3.85
CA THR A 187 21.40 13.35 3.75
C THR A 187 22.04 13.63 5.09
N ILE A 188 22.18 14.32 5.84
CA ILE A 188 22.89 14.64 7.08
C ILE A 188 22.86 13.47 8.07
N TYR A 189 24.04 13.10 8.58
CA TYR A 189 24.20 12.00 9.54
C TYR A 189 24.71 12.52 10.89
N GLY A 190 24.21 11.93 11.96
CA GLY A 190 24.70 12.15 13.31
C GLY A 190 26.05 11.43 13.57
N THR A 191 26.58 11.61 14.77
CA THR A 191 27.87 11.03 15.19
C THR A 191 27.89 9.48 15.14
N ASN A 192 26.74 8.86 15.22
CA ASN A 192 26.57 7.39 15.14
C ASN A 192 26.18 6.92 13.73
N LEU A 193 26.36 7.74 12.71
CA LEU A 193 25.95 7.49 11.32
C LEU A 193 24.46 7.25 11.14
N ASN A 194 23.63 7.62 12.10
CA ASN A 194 22.18 7.62 11.92
C ASN A 194 21.77 8.82 11.07
N PRO A 195 20.90 8.62 10.06
CA PRO A 195 20.41 9.73 9.25
C PRO A 195 19.54 10.66 10.10
N THR A 196 19.83 11.96 10.06
CA THR A 196 19.05 13.01 10.74
C THR A 196 18.06 13.65 9.79
N HIS A 197 18.37 13.68 8.49
CA HIS A 197 17.50 14.19 7.44
C HIS A 197 17.39 13.16 6.32
N ALA A 198 16.21 13.00 5.78
CA ALA A 198 15.97 12.13 4.64
C ALA A 198 14.81 12.63 3.78
N GLN A 199 14.85 12.26 2.51
CA GLN A 199 13.75 12.42 1.57
C GLN A 199 13.28 11.03 1.15
N ALA A 200 11.97 10.78 1.19
CA ALA A 200 11.39 9.54 0.72
C ALA A 200 10.42 9.83 -0.43
N GLN A 201 10.77 9.39 -1.62
CA GLN A 201 9.91 9.43 -2.79
C GLN A 201 9.07 8.16 -2.84
N LEU A 202 7.76 8.31 -2.83
CA LEU A 202 6.79 7.22 -2.86
C LEU A 202 6.01 7.21 -4.16
N SER A 203 5.83 5.99 -4.69
CA SER A 203 4.84 5.70 -5.73
C SER A 203 3.82 4.74 -5.16
N LEU A 204 2.56 5.14 -5.22
CA LEU A 204 1.42 4.38 -4.70
C LEU A 204 0.50 4.01 -5.86
N ARG A 205 0.11 2.74 -5.96
CA ARG A 205 -0.95 2.29 -6.87
C ARG A 205 -2.23 2.08 -6.06
N VAL A 206 -3.31 2.66 -6.50
CA VAL A 206 -4.63 2.42 -5.89
C VAL A 206 -5.12 1.02 -6.28
N ILE A 207 -5.61 0.29 -5.30
CA ILE A 207 -6.23 -1.03 -5.50
C ILE A 207 -7.67 -0.79 -5.97
N THR A 208 -8.01 -1.31 -7.14
CA THR A 208 -9.30 -1.06 -7.77
C THR A 208 -10.44 -1.80 -7.08
N LEU A 209 -11.67 -1.32 -7.31
CA LEU A 209 -12.88 -1.97 -6.77
C LEU A 209 -13.02 -3.43 -7.22
N THR A 210 -12.60 -3.74 -8.45
CA THR A 210 -12.65 -5.10 -9.01
C THR A 210 -11.68 -6.02 -8.29
N GLU A 211 -10.45 -5.57 -8.03
CA GLU A 211 -9.43 -6.31 -7.28
C GLU A 211 -9.89 -6.57 -5.82
N LEU A 212 -10.46 -5.55 -5.15
CA LEU A 212 -10.96 -5.69 -3.79
C LEU A 212 -12.15 -6.64 -3.70
N LYS A 213 -13.08 -6.62 -4.69
CA LYS A 213 -14.22 -7.54 -4.72
C LYS A 213 -13.80 -8.97 -5.03
N ALA A 214 -12.83 -9.17 -5.92
CA ALA A 214 -12.35 -10.51 -6.29
C ALA A 214 -11.79 -11.29 -5.09
N ALA A 215 -11.28 -10.60 -4.08
CA ALA A 215 -10.72 -11.21 -2.86
C ALA A 215 -11.77 -11.60 -1.80
N ASN A 216 -13.06 -11.37 -2.04
CA ASN A 216 -14.22 -11.78 -1.21
C ASN A 216 -14.01 -11.61 0.31
N HIS A 217 -13.90 -10.38 0.75
CA HIS A 217 -13.57 -10.02 2.13
C HIS A 217 -14.78 -10.15 3.08
N ALA A 218 -14.59 -10.87 4.17
CA ALA A 218 -15.58 -10.93 5.26
C ALA A 218 -15.73 -9.56 5.97
N PRO A 219 -16.90 -9.22 6.52
CA PRO A 219 -17.09 -8.00 7.30
C PRO A 219 -16.06 -7.85 8.43
N GLY A 220 -15.58 -6.63 8.66
CA GLY A 220 -14.57 -6.33 9.70
C GLY A 220 -13.13 -6.66 9.33
N THR A 221 -12.88 -7.24 8.16
CA THR A 221 -11.51 -7.50 7.68
C THR A 221 -10.88 -6.24 7.06
N PRO A 222 -9.52 -6.17 6.97
CA PRO A 222 -8.81 -5.09 6.29
C PRO A 222 -9.33 -4.81 4.88
N GLY A 223 -9.65 -5.85 4.12
CA GLY A 223 -10.18 -5.72 2.77
C GLY A 223 -11.58 -5.12 2.71
N ALA A 224 -12.46 -5.47 3.65
CA ALA A 224 -13.79 -4.87 3.74
C ALA A 224 -13.71 -3.37 4.09
N LEU A 225 -12.79 -2.98 4.99
CA LEU A 225 -12.54 -1.58 5.34
C LEU A 225 -11.99 -0.80 4.14
N ALA A 226 -11.05 -1.39 3.40
CA ALA A 226 -10.49 -0.83 2.19
C ALA A 226 -11.57 -0.63 1.10
N LEU A 227 -12.45 -1.60 0.93
CA LEU A 227 -13.58 -1.53 0.00
C LEU A 227 -14.54 -0.39 0.37
N ALA A 228 -14.85 -0.24 1.65
CA ALA A 228 -15.70 0.84 2.13
C ALA A 228 -15.08 2.22 1.89
N ALA A 229 -13.78 2.36 2.17
CA ALA A 229 -13.02 3.60 1.93
C ALA A 229 -13.01 3.97 0.44
N TYR A 230 -12.75 3.01 -0.44
CA TYR A 230 -12.78 3.23 -1.90
C TYR A 230 -14.16 3.70 -2.37
N LYS A 231 -15.23 2.97 -1.98
CA LYS A 231 -16.61 3.33 -2.35
C LYS A 231 -16.97 4.74 -1.90
N ARG A 232 -16.64 5.10 -0.66
CA ARG A 232 -16.90 6.44 -0.12
C ARG A 232 -16.21 7.52 -0.94
N THR A 233 -14.91 7.35 -1.22
CA THR A 233 -14.14 8.31 -2.02
C THR A 233 -14.72 8.43 -3.42
N PHE A 234 -15.12 7.32 -4.04
CA PHE A 234 -15.72 7.30 -5.38
C PHE A 234 -17.06 8.06 -5.42
N ILE A 235 -17.96 7.79 -4.46
CA ILE A 235 -19.24 8.51 -4.34
C ILE A 235 -19.02 10.01 -4.19
N THR A 236 -18.05 10.42 -3.36
CA THR A 236 -17.73 11.84 -3.19
C THR A 236 -17.24 12.47 -4.49
N ARG A 237 -16.41 11.77 -5.27
CA ARG A 237 -15.97 12.24 -6.60
C ARG A 237 -17.14 12.43 -7.56
N GLN A 238 -18.10 11.49 -7.57
CA GLN A 238 -19.31 11.61 -8.39
C GLN A 238 -20.15 12.84 -8.00
N GLN A 239 -20.33 13.06 -6.69
CA GLN A 239 -21.05 14.23 -6.19
C GLN A 239 -20.38 15.55 -6.60
N TRP A 240 -19.04 15.62 -6.50
CA TRP A 240 -18.30 16.81 -6.93
C TRP A 240 -18.37 17.03 -8.44
N ALA A 241 -18.28 15.96 -9.22
CA ALA A 241 -18.46 16.05 -10.68
C ALA A 241 -19.85 16.56 -11.05
N ALA A 242 -20.89 16.07 -10.37
CA ALA A 242 -22.26 16.55 -10.57
C ALA A 242 -22.42 18.05 -10.20
N ASN A 243 -21.78 18.49 -9.13
CA ASN A 243 -21.80 19.90 -8.73
C ASN A 243 -21.08 20.81 -9.74
N ASN A 244 -20.08 20.31 -10.46
CA ASN A 244 -19.37 21.08 -11.49
C ASN A 244 -20.26 21.39 -12.70
N THR A 245 -21.28 20.57 -12.97
CA THR A 245 -22.25 20.81 -14.06
C THR A 245 -23.19 21.98 -13.77
N ALA A 246 -23.28 22.43 -12.53
CA ALA A 246 -24.07 23.59 -12.12
C ALA A 246 -23.39 24.94 -12.47
N SER A 247 -22.14 24.93 -12.93
CA SER A 247 -21.52 26.14 -13.49
C SER A 247 -22.23 26.52 -14.79
N PRO A 248 -22.58 27.83 -15.01
CA PRO A 248 -23.34 28.23 -16.21
C PRO A 248 -22.58 27.78 -17.45
N PRO A 249 -23.25 27.13 -18.41
CA PRO A 249 -22.60 26.70 -19.63
C PRO A 249 -22.17 27.95 -20.40
N ILE A 250 -20.87 28.21 -20.44
CA ILE A 250 -20.32 29.03 -21.51
C ILE A 250 -20.81 28.35 -22.78
N SER A 251 -21.43 29.11 -23.69
CA SER A 251 -22.10 28.65 -24.91
C SER A 251 -21.27 27.68 -25.77
N ILE A 252 -21.03 26.48 -25.28
CA ILE A 252 -20.44 25.40 -26.09
C ILE A 252 -21.52 24.71 -26.95
N THR A 253 -22.79 24.87 -26.58
CA THR A 253 -23.93 24.27 -27.29
C THR A 253 -23.97 24.59 -28.79
N GLY A 254 -23.48 25.75 -29.21
CA GLY A 254 -23.38 26.09 -30.65
C GLY A 254 -22.15 25.48 -31.36
N MET A 255 -21.26 24.79 -30.64
CA MET A 255 -20.09 24.14 -31.22
C MET A 255 -20.25 22.62 -31.32
N LEU A 256 -21.32 22.07 -30.76
CA LEU A 256 -21.59 20.63 -30.81
C LEU A 256 -22.22 20.26 -32.16
N PRO A 257 -21.78 19.19 -32.82
CA PRO A 257 -22.45 18.69 -34.02
C PRO A 257 -23.85 18.20 -33.63
N HIS A 258 -24.85 18.61 -34.44
CA HIS A 258 -26.25 18.19 -34.34
C HIS A 258 -26.49 16.91 -35.12
#